data_420188fd439d85e94420d932f3168ead
#
_entry.id   420188fd439d85e94420d932f3168ead
#
_cell.length_a   1.000
_cell.length_b   1.000
_cell.length_c   1.000
_cell.angle_alpha   90.00
_cell.angle_beta   90.00
_cell.angle_gamma   90.00
#
_symmetry.space_group_name_H-M   'P 1'
#
loop_
_entity.id
_entity.type
_entity.pdbx_description
1 polymer ?
#
loop_
_entity_poly.entity_id
_entity_poly.type
_entity_poly.pdbx_seq_one_letter_code
_entity_poly.pdbx_strand_id
1 'polypeptide(L)'
;VVVPAIIGLFVGLIEGIMSRNFLKAMRCGGIGVGIGFLWGIFGTMLGGFVMNLVKAVGLPFFITEAPKIDPANPLGFLTPGIVFILISSRAIAWTIVGAGMGVGPGVALKSKKLLLNGIVGGLLGGFLGGLLFDPIGFSLTILKISDSGGASRMIGFCTIGMMVGVFIGLIENLTKDAWLIMKTGPLRGKQFVVYHNPTIIGSSPKCDVYIFKDPAVEPHHAELRQLGSKFEILDKGSPQGVFVNSQRVTKKILEKGDIIVIGESLLEFQQKDRS
;
A
#
# COMPACT_ATOMS: atom_id res chain seq x y z
N VAL A 1 -0.30 7.86 -17.34
CA VAL A 1 -0.13 8.89 -16.30
C VAL A 1 -1.30 8.92 -15.34
N VAL A 2 -2.55 8.94 -15.82
CA VAL A 2 -3.76 9.04 -14.99
C VAL A 2 -3.92 7.84 -14.06
N VAL A 3 -3.69 6.61 -14.54
CA VAL A 3 -3.86 5.37 -13.75
C VAL A 3 -2.96 5.34 -12.50
N PRO A 4 -1.64 5.59 -12.58
CA PRO A 4 -0.79 5.68 -11.40
C PRO A 4 -1.21 6.77 -10.41
N ALA A 5 -1.69 7.91 -10.89
CA ALA A 5 -2.19 8.98 -10.03
C ALA A 5 -3.45 8.55 -9.26
N ILE A 6 -4.40 7.89 -9.91
CA ILE A 6 -5.62 7.37 -9.27
C ILE A 6 -5.27 6.28 -8.25
N ILE A 7 -4.40 5.34 -8.59
CA ILE A 7 -3.96 4.29 -7.66
C ILE A 7 -3.24 4.91 -6.46
N GLY A 8 -2.33 5.87 -6.69
CA GLY A 8 -1.65 6.62 -5.63
C GLY A 8 -2.61 7.37 -4.72
N LEU A 9 -3.70 7.96 -5.27
CA LEU A 9 -4.77 8.56 -4.49
C LEU A 9 -5.41 7.55 -3.53
N PHE A 10 -5.90 6.43 -4.06
CA PHE A 10 -6.60 5.44 -3.25
C PHE A 10 -5.69 4.82 -2.18
N VAL A 11 -4.47 4.45 -2.55
CA VAL A 11 -3.48 3.94 -1.60
C VAL A 11 -3.18 4.96 -0.50
N GLY A 12 -3.09 6.25 -0.84
CA GLY A 12 -2.87 7.33 0.13
C GLY A 12 -4.08 7.59 1.03
N LEU A 13 -5.31 7.52 0.50
CA LEU A 13 -6.52 7.79 1.24
C LEU A 13 -6.85 6.73 2.31
N ILE A 14 -6.51 5.45 2.04
CA ILE A 14 -7.01 4.31 2.81
C ILE A 14 -6.71 4.41 4.31
N GLU A 15 -5.49 4.81 4.67
CA GLU A 15 -5.08 4.92 6.07
C GLU A 15 -5.86 6.02 6.82
N GLY A 16 -6.10 7.15 6.16
CA GLY A 16 -6.89 8.24 6.73
C GLY A 16 -8.36 7.87 6.87
N ILE A 17 -8.94 7.18 5.88
CA ILE A 17 -10.32 6.69 5.90
C ILE A 17 -10.50 5.67 7.03
N MET A 18 -9.62 4.68 7.12
CA MET A 18 -9.66 3.66 8.19
C MET A 18 -9.47 4.24 9.59
N SER A 19 -8.74 5.36 9.71
CA SER A 19 -8.55 6.08 10.98
C SER A 19 -9.65 7.08 11.26
N ARG A 20 -10.65 7.24 10.38
CA ARG A 20 -11.63 8.33 10.40
C ARG A 20 -10.98 9.71 10.59
N ASN A 21 -9.80 9.88 10.07
CA ASN A 21 -9.00 11.10 10.14
C ASN A 21 -8.98 11.77 8.76
N PHE A 22 -9.90 12.71 8.55
CA PHE A 22 -10.05 13.39 7.27
C PHE A 22 -8.79 14.17 6.86
N LEU A 23 -8.13 14.84 7.82
CA LEU A 23 -6.90 15.58 7.54
C LEU A 23 -5.77 14.66 7.07
N LYS A 24 -5.63 13.50 7.72
CA LYS A 24 -4.66 12.47 7.34
C LYS A 24 -4.99 11.91 5.94
N ALA A 25 -6.27 11.64 5.67
CA ALA A 25 -6.72 11.16 4.35
C ALA A 25 -6.38 12.17 3.24
N MET A 26 -6.76 13.44 3.40
CA MET A 26 -6.47 14.49 2.42
C MET A 26 -4.97 14.67 2.17
N ARG A 27 -4.17 14.70 3.23
CA ARG A 27 -2.72 14.84 3.12
C ARG A 27 -2.09 13.65 2.40
N CYS A 28 -2.39 12.42 2.83
CA CYS A 28 -1.81 11.20 2.24
C CYS A 28 -2.32 10.99 0.81
N GLY A 29 -3.61 11.22 0.55
CA GLY A 29 -4.21 11.13 -0.77
C GLY A 29 -3.64 12.17 -1.73
N GLY A 30 -3.53 13.45 -1.32
CA GLY A 30 -2.96 14.52 -2.13
C GLY A 30 -1.50 14.27 -2.51
N ILE A 31 -0.68 13.82 -1.54
CA ILE A 31 0.72 13.43 -1.82
C ILE A 31 0.75 12.20 -2.73
N GLY A 32 -0.13 11.22 -2.50
CA GLY A 32 -0.25 10.03 -3.34
C GLY A 32 -0.57 10.35 -4.79
N VAL A 33 -1.51 11.29 -5.05
CA VAL A 33 -1.81 11.79 -6.41
C VAL A 33 -0.58 12.45 -7.03
N GLY A 34 0.07 13.36 -6.31
CA GLY A 34 1.22 14.10 -6.81
C GLY A 34 2.37 13.17 -7.21
N ILE A 35 2.72 12.23 -6.33
CA ILE A 35 3.77 11.23 -6.59
C ILE A 35 3.32 10.29 -7.72
N GLY A 36 2.08 9.79 -7.68
CA GLY A 36 1.53 8.92 -8.71
C GLY A 36 1.49 9.58 -10.09
N PHE A 37 1.22 10.89 -10.17
CA PHE A 37 1.26 11.67 -11.40
C PHE A 37 2.68 11.81 -11.94
N LEU A 38 3.62 12.29 -11.12
CA LEU A 38 5.02 12.47 -11.51
C LEU A 38 5.67 11.14 -11.89
N TRP A 39 5.49 10.12 -11.06
CA TRP A 39 5.98 8.78 -11.35
C TRP A 39 5.26 8.16 -12.55
N GLY A 40 3.98 8.49 -12.73
CA GLY A 40 3.20 8.08 -13.89
C GLY A 40 3.81 8.56 -15.20
N ILE A 41 4.36 9.77 -15.26
CA ILE A 41 5.09 10.28 -16.44
C ILE A 41 6.39 9.49 -16.58
N PHE A 42 7.27 9.56 -15.58
CA PHE A 42 8.61 8.98 -15.65
C PHE A 42 8.57 7.44 -15.76
N GLY A 43 7.79 6.79 -14.88
CA GLY A 43 7.69 5.34 -14.82
C GLY A 43 7.05 4.72 -16.07
N THR A 44 6.06 5.37 -16.68
CA THR A 44 5.47 4.88 -17.94
C THR A 44 6.40 5.07 -19.12
N MET A 45 7.18 6.15 -19.16
CA MET A 45 8.21 6.35 -20.19
C MET A 45 9.32 5.28 -20.05
N LEU A 46 9.85 5.09 -18.85
CA LEU A 46 10.88 4.11 -18.58
C LEU A 46 10.37 2.67 -18.80
N GLY A 47 9.18 2.35 -18.27
CA GLY A 47 8.55 1.04 -18.45
C GLY A 47 8.24 0.76 -19.92
N GLY A 48 7.75 1.75 -20.65
CA GLY A 48 7.52 1.65 -22.10
C GLY A 48 8.80 1.44 -22.88
N PHE A 49 9.87 2.13 -22.53
CA PHE A 49 11.20 1.92 -23.14
C PHE A 49 11.69 0.49 -22.90
N VAL A 50 11.67 0.02 -21.66
CA VAL A 50 12.09 -1.34 -21.29
C VAL A 50 11.21 -2.39 -21.97
N MET A 51 9.89 -2.19 -22.01
CA MET A 51 8.97 -3.08 -22.74
C MET A 51 9.34 -3.20 -24.21
N ASN A 52 9.61 -2.07 -24.87
CA ASN A 52 9.99 -2.08 -26.29
C ASN A 52 11.37 -2.73 -26.51
N LEU A 53 12.31 -2.52 -25.58
CA LEU A 53 13.61 -3.18 -25.64
C LEU A 53 13.48 -4.71 -25.53
N VAL A 54 12.69 -5.20 -24.55
CA VAL A 54 12.44 -6.65 -24.38
C VAL A 54 11.77 -7.24 -25.62
N LYS A 55 10.81 -6.53 -26.22
CA LYS A 55 10.17 -6.96 -27.48
C LYS A 55 11.16 -6.95 -28.65
N ALA A 56 11.95 -5.90 -28.79
CA ALA A 56 12.92 -5.76 -29.88
C ALA A 56 13.98 -6.89 -29.86
N VAL A 57 14.38 -7.33 -28.67
CA VAL A 57 15.34 -8.43 -28.50
C VAL A 57 14.64 -9.80 -28.60
N GLY A 58 13.48 -9.95 -27.96
CA GLY A 58 12.84 -11.26 -27.80
C GLY A 58 12.01 -11.72 -29.01
N LEU A 59 11.27 -10.82 -29.67
CA LEU A 59 10.39 -11.20 -30.77
C LEU A 59 11.12 -11.80 -32.00
N PRO A 60 12.30 -11.31 -32.40
CA PRO A 60 13.00 -11.90 -33.54
C PRO A 60 13.35 -13.40 -33.40
N PHE A 61 13.41 -13.92 -32.16
CA PHE A 61 13.60 -15.35 -31.92
C PHE A 61 12.39 -16.21 -32.31
N PHE A 62 11.20 -15.60 -32.38
CA PHE A 62 9.93 -16.29 -32.61
C PHE A 62 9.19 -15.83 -33.88
N ILE A 63 9.63 -14.73 -34.49
CA ILE A 63 9.06 -14.17 -35.71
C ILE A 63 10.14 -14.15 -36.77
N THR A 64 10.13 -15.13 -37.67
CA THR A 64 11.06 -15.21 -38.81
C THR A 64 10.51 -14.51 -40.06
N GLU A 65 9.18 -14.40 -40.16
CA GLU A 65 8.49 -13.70 -41.25
C GLU A 65 7.44 -12.74 -40.68
N ALA A 66 7.11 -11.71 -41.48
CA ALA A 66 6.04 -10.78 -41.08
C ALA A 66 4.72 -11.52 -40.88
N PRO A 67 4.09 -11.42 -39.70
CA PRO A 67 2.87 -12.19 -39.41
C PRO A 67 1.74 -11.76 -40.34
N LYS A 68 1.20 -12.72 -41.10
CA LYS A 68 -0.02 -12.52 -41.87
C LYS A 68 -1.21 -12.59 -40.92
N ILE A 69 -1.89 -11.46 -40.73
CA ILE A 69 -3.09 -11.38 -39.88
C ILE A 69 -4.26 -11.92 -40.70
N ASP A 70 -4.79 -13.07 -40.30
CA ASP A 70 -6.02 -13.62 -40.88
C ASP A 70 -7.23 -12.91 -40.19
N PRO A 71 -8.09 -12.20 -40.94
CA PRO A 71 -9.27 -11.57 -40.38
C PRO A 71 -10.23 -12.55 -39.68
N ALA A 72 -10.25 -13.83 -40.11
CA ALA A 72 -11.06 -14.87 -39.50
C ALA A 72 -10.44 -15.41 -38.20
N ASN A 73 -9.11 -15.28 -38.05
CA ASN A 73 -8.37 -15.68 -36.83
C ASN A 73 -7.31 -14.64 -36.46
N PRO A 74 -7.72 -13.50 -35.94
CA PRO A 74 -6.80 -12.37 -35.65
C PRO A 74 -5.75 -12.67 -34.59
N LEU A 75 -5.91 -13.75 -33.82
CA LEU A 75 -4.96 -14.19 -32.77
C LEU A 75 -4.09 -15.38 -33.25
N GLY A 76 -4.30 -15.88 -34.46
CA GLY A 76 -3.61 -17.08 -34.98
C GLY A 76 -2.09 -16.95 -35.12
N PHE A 77 -1.57 -15.73 -35.15
CA PHE A 77 -0.13 -15.47 -35.20
C PHE A 77 0.55 -15.57 -33.81
N LEU A 78 -0.24 -15.64 -32.73
CA LEU A 78 0.27 -15.68 -31.35
C LEU A 78 0.76 -17.09 -31.01
N THR A 79 2.00 -17.38 -31.37
CA THR A 79 2.68 -18.58 -30.87
C THR A 79 2.96 -18.48 -29.37
N PRO A 80 3.12 -19.60 -28.64
CA PRO A 80 3.45 -19.56 -27.20
C PRO A 80 4.66 -18.68 -26.86
N GLY A 81 5.69 -18.67 -27.73
CA GLY A 81 6.88 -17.83 -27.56
C GLY A 81 6.57 -16.33 -27.69
N ILE A 82 5.76 -15.94 -28.69
CA ILE A 82 5.33 -14.54 -28.85
C ILE A 82 4.52 -14.10 -27.64
N VAL A 83 3.56 -14.92 -27.21
CA VAL A 83 2.74 -14.63 -26.02
C VAL A 83 3.60 -14.46 -24.78
N PHE A 84 4.58 -15.33 -24.56
CA PHE A 84 5.53 -15.23 -23.45
C PHE A 84 6.29 -13.89 -23.46
N ILE A 85 6.83 -13.46 -24.62
CA ILE A 85 7.54 -12.16 -24.73
C ILE A 85 6.60 -10.99 -24.48
N LEU A 86 5.37 -11.03 -25.00
CA LEU A 86 4.40 -9.97 -24.80
C LEU A 86 4.02 -9.81 -23.32
N ILE A 87 3.66 -10.92 -22.66
CA ILE A 87 3.29 -10.92 -21.24
C ILE A 87 4.45 -10.50 -20.35
N SER A 88 5.65 -11.09 -20.53
CA SER A 88 6.82 -10.77 -19.72
C SER A 88 7.29 -9.33 -19.90
N SER A 89 7.32 -8.82 -21.14
CA SER A 89 7.69 -7.42 -21.40
C SER A 89 6.76 -6.44 -20.71
N ARG A 90 5.47 -6.74 -20.69
CA ARG A 90 4.44 -5.93 -20.01
C ARG A 90 4.56 -6.04 -18.49
N ALA A 91 4.75 -7.25 -17.97
CA ALA A 91 4.97 -7.46 -16.54
C ALA A 91 6.17 -6.65 -16.01
N ILE A 92 7.30 -6.66 -16.72
CA ILE A 92 8.47 -5.86 -16.37
C ILE A 92 8.15 -4.37 -16.41
N ALA A 93 7.46 -3.89 -17.44
CA ALA A 93 7.06 -2.48 -17.53
C ALA A 93 6.16 -2.05 -16.36
N TRP A 94 5.16 -2.85 -16.01
CA TRP A 94 4.27 -2.56 -14.87
C TRP A 94 4.95 -2.71 -13.51
N THR A 95 5.98 -3.54 -13.39
CA THR A 95 6.85 -3.59 -12.20
C THR A 95 7.46 -2.22 -11.92
N ILE A 96 8.03 -1.59 -12.97
CA ILE A 96 8.63 -0.26 -12.86
C ILE A 96 7.58 0.79 -12.48
N VAL A 97 6.43 0.79 -13.15
CA VAL A 97 5.34 1.72 -12.87
C VAL A 97 4.78 1.50 -11.46
N GLY A 98 4.62 0.24 -11.04
CA GLY A 98 4.10 -0.15 -9.73
C GLY A 98 4.96 0.34 -8.56
N ALA A 99 6.28 0.37 -8.73
CA ALA A 99 7.20 0.81 -7.69
C ALA A 99 6.85 2.19 -7.09
N GLY A 100 6.40 3.13 -7.91
CA GLY A 100 6.05 4.48 -7.45
C GLY A 100 4.63 4.63 -6.92
N MET A 101 3.72 3.71 -7.25
CA MET A 101 2.31 3.80 -6.83
C MET A 101 2.13 3.67 -5.32
N GLY A 102 3.00 2.87 -4.65
CA GLY A 102 2.95 2.64 -3.20
C GLY A 102 3.73 3.66 -2.35
N VAL A 103 4.44 4.59 -2.97
CA VAL A 103 5.36 5.53 -2.27
C VAL A 103 4.62 6.60 -1.47
N GLY A 104 3.43 7.01 -1.92
CA GLY A 104 2.67 8.14 -1.38
C GLY A 104 2.54 8.16 0.14
N PRO A 105 2.00 7.11 0.79
CA PRO A 105 1.84 7.07 2.25
C PRO A 105 3.16 7.19 3.01
N GLY A 106 4.23 6.53 2.51
CA GLY A 106 5.56 6.59 3.13
C GLY A 106 6.14 7.99 3.17
N VAL A 107 5.99 8.75 2.09
CA VAL A 107 6.41 10.16 2.00
C VAL A 107 5.51 11.04 2.87
N ALA A 108 4.19 10.86 2.79
CA ALA A 108 3.21 11.66 3.54
C ALA A 108 3.40 11.53 5.05
N LEU A 109 3.68 10.33 5.53
CA LEU A 109 3.88 10.01 6.94
C LEU A 109 5.37 10.05 7.34
N LYS A 110 6.30 10.41 6.46
CA LYS A 110 7.74 10.49 6.71
C LYS A 110 8.33 9.20 7.32
N SER A 111 7.80 8.06 6.94
CA SER A 111 8.22 6.75 7.44
C SER A 111 9.02 5.99 6.37
N LYS A 112 10.32 5.78 6.61
CA LYS A 112 11.19 5.00 5.71
C LYS A 112 10.69 3.56 5.56
N LYS A 113 10.18 2.97 6.65
CA LYS A 113 9.64 1.60 6.63
C LYS A 113 8.42 1.50 5.73
N LEU A 114 7.46 2.41 5.88
CA LEU A 114 6.26 2.44 5.05
C LEU A 114 6.60 2.76 3.58
N LEU A 115 7.60 3.61 3.35
CA LEU A 115 8.12 3.90 2.01
C LEU A 115 8.65 2.62 1.33
N LEU A 116 9.52 1.87 2.03
CA LEU A 116 10.08 0.62 1.49
C LEU A 116 9.01 -0.43 1.27
N ASN A 117 8.08 -0.59 2.20
CA ASN A 117 6.94 -1.50 2.05
C ASN A 117 6.10 -1.15 0.82
N GLY A 118 5.85 0.15 0.61
CA GLY A 118 5.13 0.65 -0.56
C GLY A 118 5.85 0.35 -1.87
N ILE A 119 7.18 0.56 -1.93
CA ILE A 119 7.99 0.24 -3.11
C ILE A 119 7.95 -1.26 -3.40
N VAL A 120 8.25 -2.10 -2.39
CA VAL A 120 8.29 -3.57 -2.57
C VAL A 120 6.91 -4.11 -2.94
N GLY A 121 5.85 -3.68 -2.24
CA GLY A 121 4.48 -4.06 -2.55
C GLY A 121 4.06 -3.60 -3.94
N GLY A 122 4.45 -2.39 -4.34
CA GLY A 122 4.22 -1.83 -5.67
C GLY A 122 4.93 -2.60 -6.77
N LEU A 123 6.22 -2.98 -6.57
CA LEU A 123 6.97 -3.83 -7.50
C LEU A 123 6.29 -5.18 -7.71
N LEU A 124 5.96 -5.89 -6.62
CA LEU A 124 5.32 -7.21 -6.69
C LEU A 124 3.91 -7.13 -7.28
N GLY A 125 3.11 -6.17 -6.83
CA GLY A 125 1.76 -5.96 -7.34
C GLY A 125 1.74 -5.53 -8.80
N GLY A 126 2.66 -4.65 -9.21
CA GLY A 126 2.84 -4.25 -10.59
C GLY A 126 3.26 -5.41 -11.49
N PHE A 127 4.20 -6.25 -11.02
CA PHE A 127 4.63 -7.44 -11.76
C PHE A 127 3.48 -8.41 -11.98
N LEU A 128 2.79 -8.82 -10.93
CA LEU A 128 1.68 -9.78 -11.02
C LEU A 128 0.47 -9.21 -11.75
N GLY A 129 0.13 -7.94 -11.50
CA GLY A 129 -0.91 -7.26 -12.26
C GLY A 129 -0.59 -7.16 -13.75
N GLY A 130 0.68 -6.88 -14.08
CA GLY A 130 1.20 -6.87 -15.44
C GLY A 130 1.15 -8.23 -16.13
N LEU A 131 1.48 -9.31 -15.39
CA LEU A 131 1.35 -10.69 -15.89
C LEU A 131 -0.11 -11.05 -16.23
N LEU A 132 -1.06 -10.60 -15.42
CA LEU A 132 -2.48 -10.91 -15.61
C LEU A 132 -3.15 -10.04 -16.67
N PHE A 133 -2.54 -8.91 -17.06
CA PHE A 133 -3.15 -7.94 -17.95
C PHE A 133 -3.51 -8.54 -19.33
N ASP A 134 -2.55 -9.18 -19.99
CA ASP A 134 -2.76 -9.77 -21.33
C ASP A 134 -3.66 -11.00 -21.30
N PRO A 135 -3.50 -11.98 -20.38
CA PRO A 135 -4.42 -13.10 -20.26
C PRO A 135 -5.87 -12.69 -20.05
N ILE A 136 -6.12 -11.67 -19.22
CA ILE A 136 -7.46 -11.11 -19.03
C ILE A 136 -7.97 -10.49 -20.34
N GLY A 137 -7.13 -9.70 -21.01
CA GLY A 137 -7.49 -9.09 -22.29
C GLY A 137 -7.84 -10.12 -23.36
N PHE A 138 -7.03 -11.16 -23.49
CA PHE A 138 -7.28 -12.26 -24.46
C PHE A 138 -8.57 -13.02 -24.12
N SER A 139 -8.80 -13.33 -22.83
CA SER A 139 -10.02 -14.03 -22.41
C SER A 139 -11.28 -13.22 -22.72
N LEU A 140 -11.27 -11.91 -22.49
CA LEU A 140 -12.41 -11.03 -22.81
C LEU A 140 -12.67 -10.92 -24.32
N THR A 141 -11.61 -10.94 -25.12
CA THR A 141 -11.71 -10.95 -26.58
C THR A 141 -12.31 -12.26 -27.09
N ILE A 142 -11.86 -13.41 -26.57
CA ILE A 142 -12.37 -14.74 -26.92
C ILE A 142 -13.85 -14.88 -26.55
N LEU A 143 -14.22 -14.38 -25.36
CA LEU A 143 -15.61 -14.42 -24.87
C LEU A 143 -16.52 -13.39 -25.54
N LYS A 144 -16.01 -12.57 -26.47
CA LYS A 144 -16.75 -11.48 -27.16
C LYS A 144 -17.47 -10.52 -26.19
N ILE A 145 -16.95 -10.38 -24.96
CA ILE A 145 -17.56 -9.51 -23.93
C ILE A 145 -17.28 -8.02 -24.24
N SER A 146 -16.24 -7.73 -25.04
CA SER A 146 -15.87 -6.37 -25.37
C SER A 146 -15.43 -6.22 -26.81
N ASP A 147 -16.24 -5.53 -27.60
CA ASP A 147 -15.88 -5.11 -28.97
C ASP A 147 -14.95 -3.88 -28.96
N SER A 148 -14.92 -3.13 -27.87
CA SER A 148 -14.03 -1.99 -27.70
C SER A 148 -12.91 -2.34 -26.71
N GLY A 149 -11.64 -2.26 -27.10
CA GLY A 149 -10.49 -2.48 -26.22
C GLY A 149 -10.46 -1.59 -24.95
N GLY A 150 -11.48 -0.76 -24.72
CA GLY A 150 -11.67 0.09 -23.54
C GLY A 150 -11.99 -0.71 -22.29
N ALA A 151 -12.99 -1.59 -22.33
CA ALA A 151 -13.40 -2.39 -21.17
C ALA A 151 -12.29 -3.34 -20.73
N SER A 152 -11.59 -3.99 -21.68
CA SER A 152 -10.44 -4.84 -21.40
C SER A 152 -9.32 -4.07 -20.67
N ARG A 153 -9.01 -2.85 -21.14
CA ARG A 153 -8.00 -1.98 -20.48
C ARG A 153 -8.43 -1.56 -19.07
N MET A 154 -9.71 -1.20 -18.88
CA MET A 154 -10.22 -0.84 -17.55
C MET A 154 -10.07 -2.00 -16.57
N ILE A 155 -10.49 -3.21 -16.93
CA ILE A 155 -10.37 -4.40 -16.09
C ILE A 155 -8.88 -4.67 -15.79
N GLY A 156 -8.02 -4.60 -16.81
CA GLY A 156 -6.57 -4.77 -16.63
C GLY A 156 -5.97 -3.75 -15.63
N PHE A 157 -6.33 -2.47 -15.74
CA PHE A 157 -5.86 -1.44 -14.80
C PHE A 157 -6.42 -1.61 -13.40
N CYS A 158 -7.69 -2.02 -13.25
CA CYS A 158 -8.27 -2.37 -11.95
C CYS A 158 -7.53 -3.55 -11.32
N THR A 159 -7.19 -4.56 -12.10
CA THR A 159 -6.41 -5.74 -11.64
C THR A 159 -5.03 -5.31 -11.15
N ILE A 160 -4.32 -4.44 -11.88
CA ILE A 160 -3.02 -3.91 -11.45
C ILE A 160 -3.17 -3.15 -10.13
N GLY A 161 -4.13 -2.25 -10.02
CA GLY A 161 -4.37 -1.47 -8.79
C GLY A 161 -4.71 -2.35 -7.60
N MET A 162 -5.54 -3.39 -7.81
CA MET A 162 -5.88 -4.38 -6.80
C MET A 162 -4.64 -5.15 -6.33
N MET A 163 -3.81 -5.66 -7.25
CA MET A 163 -2.59 -6.39 -6.91
C MET A 163 -1.61 -5.49 -6.15
N VAL A 164 -1.40 -4.25 -6.60
CA VAL A 164 -0.55 -3.28 -5.88
C VAL A 164 -1.06 -3.09 -4.45
N GLY A 165 -2.36 -2.86 -4.25
CA GLY A 165 -2.95 -2.68 -2.92
C GLY A 165 -2.80 -3.91 -2.02
N VAL A 166 -3.08 -5.11 -2.55
CA VAL A 166 -2.93 -6.38 -1.82
C VAL A 166 -1.48 -6.60 -1.38
N PHE A 167 -0.52 -6.40 -2.29
CA PHE A 167 0.89 -6.63 -1.96
C PHE A 167 1.46 -5.58 -1.00
N ILE A 168 1.05 -4.31 -1.10
CA ILE A 168 1.41 -3.31 -0.09
C ILE A 168 0.92 -3.74 1.29
N GLY A 169 -0.36 -4.13 1.42
CA GLY A 169 -0.93 -4.59 2.68
C GLY A 169 -0.28 -5.87 3.22
N LEU A 170 0.06 -6.81 2.33
CA LEU A 170 0.76 -8.04 2.70
C LEU A 170 2.17 -7.74 3.24
N ILE A 171 2.96 -6.95 2.53
CA ILE A 171 4.31 -6.55 2.96
C ILE A 171 4.24 -5.78 4.27
N GLU A 172 3.29 -4.85 4.42
CA GLU A 172 3.06 -4.13 5.67
C GLU A 172 2.79 -5.09 6.83
N ASN A 173 1.90 -6.07 6.63
CA ASN A 173 1.59 -7.07 7.65
C ASN A 173 2.80 -7.97 8.01
N LEU A 174 3.62 -8.31 7.02
CA LEU A 174 4.82 -9.13 7.23
C LEU A 174 5.95 -8.37 7.93
N THR A 175 6.04 -7.06 7.72
CA THR A 175 7.15 -6.22 8.19
C THR A 175 6.84 -5.45 9.47
N LYS A 176 5.59 -5.44 9.97
CA LYS A 176 5.26 -4.76 11.23
C LYS A 176 6.00 -5.41 12.41
N ASP A 177 6.64 -4.57 13.25
CA ASP A 177 7.34 -5.03 14.46
C ASP A 177 6.42 -4.97 15.68
N ALA A 178 5.66 -3.87 15.82
CA ALA A 178 4.71 -3.67 16.90
C ALA A 178 3.46 -2.92 16.40
N TRP A 179 2.34 -3.16 17.06
CA TRP A 179 1.07 -2.49 16.77
C TRP A 179 0.18 -2.43 18.01
N LEU A 180 -0.72 -1.47 18.02
CA LEU A 180 -1.75 -1.32 19.05
C LEU A 180 -3.11 -1.73 18.46
N ILE A 181 -3.88 -2.56 19.17
CA ILE A 181 -5.22 -2.96 18.78
C ILE A 181 -6.21 -2.23 19.69
N MET A 182 -7.09 -1.40 19.13
CA MET A 182 -8.12 -0.76 19.93
C MET A 182 -9.21 -1.77 20.29
N LYS A 183 -9.32 -2.12 21.57
CA LYS A 183 -10.35 -3.05 22.09
C LYS A 183 -11.63 -2.32 22.43
N THR A 184 -11.54 -1.13 23.00
CA THR A 184 -12.67 -0.25 23.30
C THR A 184 -12.34 1.16 22.83
N GLY A 185 -13.33 1.89 22.37
CA GLY A 185 -13.15 3.25 21.85
C GLY A 185 -13.71 3.42 20.44
N PRO A 186 -13.52 4.61 19.83
CA PRO A 186 -14.18 5.00 18.58
C PRO A 186 -13.75 4.19 17.34
N LEU A 187 -12.62 3.53 17.40
CA LEU A 187 -12.06 2.70 16.32
C LEU A 187 -11.82 1.26 16.78
N ARG A 188 -12.79 0.69 17.54
CA ARG A 188 -12.70 -0.68 18.01
C ARG A 188 -12.38 -1.66 16.87
N GLY A 189 -11.40 -2.54 17.10
CA GLY A 189 -10.90 -3.53 16.15
C GLY A 189 -9.78 -3.02 15.23
N LYS A 190 -9.56 -1.68 15.16
CA LYS A 190 -8.47 -1.15 14.34
C LYS A 190 -7.12 -1.49 14.94
N GLN A 191 -6.18 -1.85 14.05
CA GLN A 191 -4.76 -1.97 14.35
C GLN A 191 -4.04 -0.69 13.93
N PHE A 192 -3.24 -0.14 14.84
CA PHE A 192 -2.33 0.98 14.60
C PHE A 192 -0.91 0.45 14.60
N VAL A 193 -0.30 0.37 13.43
CA VAL A 193 1.09 -0.07 13.30
C VAL A 193 2.03 1.03 13.75
N VAL A 194 3.04 0.65 14.52
CA VAL A 194 4.06 1.58 15.04
C VAL A 194 5.10 1.82 13.96
N TYR A 195 5.04 2.99 13.31
CA TYR A 195 5.96 3.40 12.25
C TYR A 195 6.95 4.46 12.69
N HIS A 196 6.60 5.24 13.70
CA HIS A 196 7.40 6.36 14.19
C HIS A 196 8.02 6.07 15.56
N ASN A 197 9.14 6.67 15.81
CA ASN A 197 9.77 6.70 17.12
C ASN A 197 10.13 8.15 17.49
N PRO A 198 9.39 8.78 18.42
CA PRO A 198 8.23 8.26 19.14
C PRO A 198 6.95 8.19 18.31
N THR A 199 6.02 7.27 18.65
CA THR A 199 4.65 7.23 18.17
C THR A 199 3.76 8.01 19.13
N ILE A 200 3.06 9.03 18.64
CA ILE A 200 2.24 9.93 19.46
C ILE A 200 0.80 9.44 19.53
N ILE A 201 0.26 9.38 20.75
CA ILE A 201 -1.11 8.94 21.04
C ILE A 201 -1.87 10.12 21.65
N GLY A 202 -3.06 10.43 21.13
CA GLY A 202 -3.87 11.52 21.66
C GLY A 202 -5.10 11.87 20.83
N SER A 203 -5.82 12.90 21.25
CA SER A 203 -7.04 13.37 20.60
C SER A 203 -6.81 14.40 19.48
N SER A 204 -5.55 14.76 19.20
CA SER A 204 -5.22 15.59 18.05
C SER A 204 -5.22 14.78 16.74
N PRO A 205 -5.81 15.31 15.64
CA PRO A 205 -5.73 14.68 14.32
C PRO A 205 -4.29 14.51 13.78
N LYS A 206 -3.31 15.18 14.40
CA LYS A 206 -1.90 15.08 14.05
C LYS A 206 -1.20 13.89 14.69
N CYS A 207 -1.84 13.21 15.66
CA CYS A 207 -1.30 12.05 16.32
C CYS A 207 -1.25 10.82 15.39
N ASP A 208 -0.29 9.94 15.62
CA ASP A 208 -0.17 8.67 14.92
C ASP A 208 -1.34 7.75 15.28
N VAL A 209 -1.65 7.67 16.59
CA VAL A 209 -2.83 6.99 17.13
C VAL A 209 -3.84 8.07 17.54
N TYR A 210 -4.78 8.34 16.65
CA TYR A 210 -5.82 9.35 16.86
C TYR A 210 -7.03 8.76 17.56
N ILE A 211 -7.28 9.21 18.81
CA ILE A 211 -8.43 8.84 19.63
C ILE A 211 -9.38 10.03 19.68
N PHE A 212 -10.43 9.99 18.88
CA PHE A 212 -11.46 11.05 18.82
C PHE A 212 -12.68 10.65 19.66
N LYS A 213 -13.52 11.66 20.01
CA LYS A 213 -14.75 11.47 20.83
C LYS A 213 -14.50 10.85 22.21
N ASP A 214 -13.32 11.08 22.77
CA ASP A 214 -12.98 10.70 24.14
C ASP A 214 -12.47 11.97 24.84
N PRO A 215 -13.34 12.64 25.65
CA PRO A 215 -13.01 13.93 26.27
C PRO A 215 -11.94 13.79 27.35
N ALA A 216 -11.66 12.58 27.81
CA ALA A 216 -10.62 12.30 28.80
C ALA A 216 -9.23 12.17 28.16
N VAL A 217 -9.13 12.20 26.81
CA VAL A 217 -7.87 12.08 26.09
C VAL A 217 -7.34 13.45 25.67
N GLU A 218 -6.17 13.81 26.18
CA GLU A 218 -5.48 15.04 25.81
C GLU A 218 -4.99 15.03 24.35
N PRO A 219 -4.78 16.21 23.73
CA PRO A 219 -4.24 16.30 22.37
C PRO A 219 -2.95 15.52 22.15
N HIS A 220 -2.05 15.52 23.14
CA HIS A 220 -0.82 14.71 23.22
C HIS A 220 -0.81 14.01 24.57
N HIS A 221 -1.46 12.87 24.66
CA HIS A 221 -1.68 12.18 25.93
C HIS A 221 -0.50 11.29 26.32
N ALA A 222 -0.01 10.50 25.36
CA ALA A 222 1.09 9.57 25.59
C ALA A 222 2.02 9.44 24.38
N GLU A 223 3.20 8.94 24.63
CA GLU A 223 4.18 8.56 23.60
C GLU A 223 4.57 7.09 23.76
N LEU A 224 4.62 6.37 22.66
CA LEU A 224 5.21 5.04 22.59
C LEU A 224 6.59 5.16 21.94
N ARG A 225 7.64 4.79 22.68
CA ARG A 225 9.03 4.85 22.25
C ARG A 225 9.60 3.47 22.02
N GLN A 226 10.35 3.31 20.96
CA GLN A 226 11.13 2.10 20.72
C GLN A 226 12.54 2.26 21.33
N LEU A 227 12.91 1.36 22.23
CA LEU A 227 14.21 1.27 22.88
C LEU A 227 14.88 -0.05 22.47
N GLY A 228 15.57 -0.03 21.33
CA GLY A 228 16.12 -1.25 20.75
C GLY A 228 15.03 -2.23 20.32
N SER A 229 14.95 -3.38 21.01
CA SER A 229 13.91 -4.40 20.76
C SER A 229 12.66 -4.22 21.64
N LYS A 230 12.69 -3.33 22.63
CA LYS A 230 11.60 -3.09 23.58
C LYS A 230 10.83 -1.83 23.22
N PHE A 231 9.61 -1.73 23.73
CA PHE A 231 8.77 -0.55 23.58
C PHE A 231 8.40 -0.03 24.97
N GLU A 232 8.47 1.28 25.14
CA GLU A 232 8.15 1.98 26.39
C GLU A 232 6.99 2.95 26.13
N ILE A 233 5.95 2.87 26.96
CA ILE A 233 4.89 3.90 27.02
C ILE A 233 5.29 4.97 28.02
N LEU A 234 5.08 6.23 27.64
CA LEU A 234 5.36 7.41 28.47
C LEU A 234 4.11 8.30 28.52
N ASP A 235 3.61 8.59 29.72
CA ASP A 235 2.59 9.62 29.95
C ASP A 235 3.20 11.01 29.77
N LYS A 236 2.51 11.88 29.03
CA LYS A 236 2.95 13.28 28.80
C LYS A 236 2.44 14.25 29.86
N GLY A 237 2.09 13.73 31.04
CA GLY A 237 1.54 14.54 32.13
C GLY A 237 0.03 14.78 31.98
N SER A 238 -0.67 13.82 31.42
CA SER A 238 -2.11 13.90 31.24
C SER A 238 -2.84 13.87 32.59
N PRO A 239 -3.90 14.68 32.81
CA PRO A 239 -4.66 14.70 34.07
C PRO A 239 -5.24 13.32 34.42
N GLN A 240 -5.77 12.62 33.43
CA GLN A 240 -6.34 11.29 33.60
C GLN A 240 -5.27 10.20 33.76
N GLY A 241 -4.07 10.44 33.24
CA GLY A 241 -2.94 9.50 33.29
C GLY A 241 -3.08 8.34 32.32
N VAL A 242 -2.00 7.59 32.21
CA VAL A 242 -1.91 6.35 31.43
C VAL A 242 -1.93 5.17 32.39
N PHE A 243 -2.76 4.17 32.11
CA PHE A 243 -2.79 2.92 32.89
C PHE A 243 -2.34 1.77 32.02
N VAL A 244 -1.52 0.88 32.60
CA VAL A 244 -1.12 -0.37 31.94
C VAL A 244 -1.46 -1.50 32.91
N ASN A 245 -2.31 -2.42 32.44
CA ASN A 245 -2.84 -3.54 33.26
C ASN A 245 -3.42 -3.04 34.60
N SER A 246 -4.26 -2.00 34.53
CA SER A 246 -4.92 -1.33 35.67
C SER A 246 -4.01 -0.58 36.63
N GLN A 247 -2.72 -0.47 36.36
CA GLN A 247 -1.78 0.33 37.15
C GLN A 247 -1.46 1.65 36.46
N ARG A 248 -1.60 2.77 37.18
CA ARG A 248 -1.20 4.09 36.68
C ARG A 248 0.31 4.14 36.54
N VAL A 249 0.79 4.58 35.37
CA VAL A 249 2.22 4.63 35.06
C VAL A 249 2.59 5.99 34.48
N THR A 250 3.75 6.50 34.88
CA THR A 250 4.39 7.64 34.18
C THR A 250 5.19 7.12 32.98
N LYS A 251 5.86 5.97 33.16
CA LYS A 251 6.54 5.25 32.09
C LYS A 251 6.57 3.75 32.41
N LYS A 252 6.45 2.91 31.38
CA LYS A 252 6.54 1.44 31.52
C LYS A 252 7.02 0.82 30.23
N ILE A 253 7.92 -0.15 30.34
CA ILE A 253 8.26 -1.05 29.23
C ILE A 253 7.08 -2.00 29.04
N LEU A 254 6.60 -2.09 27.81
CA LEU A 254 5.45 -2.91 27.44
C LEU A 254 5.88 -4.32 27.07
N GLU A 255 5.02 -5.26 27.44
CA GLU A 255 5.07 -6.65 27.03
C GLU A 255 3.90 -6.97 26.10
N LYS A 256 4.06 -8.01 25.29
CA LYS A 256 3.01 -8.46 24.37
C LYS A 256 1.76 -8.85 25.16
N GLY A 257 0.63 -8.27 24.79
CA GLY A 257 -0.66 -8.48 25.47
C GLY A 257 -0.97 -7.43 26.55
N ASP A 258 -0.06 -6.50 26.87
CA ASP A 258 -0.34 -5.44 27.83
C ASP A 258 -1.53 -4.59 27.36
N ILE A 259 -2.44 -4.33 28.30
CA ILE A 259 -3.61 -3.47 28.09
C ILE A 259 -3.32 -2.07 28.55
N ILE A 260 -3.32 -1.15 27.61
CA ILE A 260 -3.09 0.29 27.85
C ILE A 260 -4.45 0.99 27.86
N VAL A 261 -4.74 1.72 28.93
CA VAL A 261 -5.97 2.53 29.05
C VAL A 261 -5.58 3.99 28.97
N ILE A 262 -6.19 4.71 28.06
CA ILE A 262 -6.04 6.14 27.81
C ILE A 262 -7.42 6.74 27.69
N GLY A 263 -7.85 7.52 28.69
CA GLY A 263 -9.23 7.95 28.83
C GLY A 263 -10.18 6.76 28.99
N GLU A 264 -11.22 6.67 28.14
CA GLU A 264 -12.14 5.53 28.08
C GLU A 264 -11.72 4.47 27.03
N SER A 265 -10.62 4.72 26.33
CA SER A 265 -10.14 3.86 25.24
C SER A 265 -9.15 2.81 25.75
N LEU A 266 -9.36 1.53 25.37
CA LEU A 266 -8.47 0.42 25.66
C LEU A 266 -7.69 0.03 24.41
N LEU A 267 -6.37 -0.04 24.54
CA LEU A 267 -5.43 -0.45 23.51
C LEU A 267 -4.63 -1.67 23.99
N GLU A 268 -4.64 -2.74 23.23
CA GLU A 268 -3.77 -3.89 23.48
C GLU A 268 -2.49 -3.73 22.70
N PHE A 269 -1.35 -3.81 23.39
CA PHE A 269 -0.05 -3.81 22.76
C PHE A 269 0.31 -5.18 22.23
N GLN A 270 0.74 -5.23 20.98
CA GLN A 270 1.21 -6.43 20.32
C GLN A 270 2.57 -6.18 19.70
N GLN A 271 3.43 -7.19 19.77
CA GLN A 271 4.76 -7.18 19.20
C GLN A 271 5.02 -8.51 18.50
N LYS A 272 5.74 -8.47 17.38
CA LYS A 272 6.19 -9.68 16.68
C LYS A 272 7.23 -10.39 17.54
N ASP A 273 7.03 -11.69 17.73
CA ASP A 273 8.03 -12.51 18.39
C ASP A 273 9.28 -12.54 17.50
N ARG A 274 10.40 -12.10 18.04
CA ARG A 274 11.70 -12.24 17.39
C ARG A 274 12.29 -13.57 17.86
N SER A 275 12.21 -14.56 16.97
CA SER A 275 12.98 -15.80 17.08
C SER A 275 14.46 -15.53 16.85
#